data_29c1ac825199c3fdf0c820b8a53526d0
#
_entry.id   29c1ac825199c3fdf0c820b8a53526d0
#
_cell.length_a   1.000
_cell.length_b   1.000
_cell.length_c   1.000
_cell.angle_alpha   90.00
_cell.angle_beta   90.00
_cell.angle_gamma   90.00
#
_symmetry.space_group_name_H-M   'P 1'
#
loop_
_entity.id
_entity.type
_entity.pdbx_description
1 polymer ?
#
loop_
_entity_poly.entity_id
_entity_poly.type
_entity_poly.pdbx_seq_one_letter_code
_entity_poly.pdbx_strand_id
1 'polypeptide(L)'
;MVKTKILFSLIMIVLILLLVYYLTKKFELKKDQIIIFWILVLFWSAISIIRAYRKLYAITPVENGGLSLTPLLASQIAAGYGLMSLIVRLPMFIASDIFRRRKIFVQISLFLLIVTSFLVAFNGSYTTLYLSSLSLGISATMLALFNVMFSETFSKEKAALSVSILSVAPLLAEFIAAPIQYIFTINEYKHFNYMWIVSGILAVATFILTFMMKD
;
A
#
# COMPACT_ATOMS: atom_id res chain seq x y z
N MET A 1 0.29 4.85 -28.17
CA MET A 1 1.01 4.19 -27.04
C MET A 1 0.41 4.48 -25.67
N VAL A 2 0.06 5.72 -25.31
CA VAL A 2 -0.53 6.10 -24.01
C VAL A 2 -1.88 5.43 -23.77
N LYS A 3 -2.81 5.57 -24.70
CA LYS A 3 -4.17 4.98 -24.62
C LYS A 3 -4.13 3.45 -24.46
N THR A 4 -3.18 2.78 -25.12
CA THR A 4 -3.04 1.33 -25.07
C THR A 4 -2.62 0.83 -23.67
N LYS A 5 -1.73 1.55 -22.97
CA LYS A 5 -1.29 1.17 -21.61
C LYS A 5 -2.39 1.35 -20.57
N ILE A 6 -3.12 2.47 -20.64
CA ILE A 6 -4.28 2.72 -19.77
C ILE A 6 -5.36 1.67 -20.03
N LEU A 7 -5.67 1.40 -21.30
CA LEU A 7 -6.65 0.38 -21.67
C LEU A 7 -6.25 -1.00 -21.13
N PHE A 8 -4.97 -1.38 -21.26
CA PHE A 8 -4.46 -2.64 -20.72
C PHE A 8 -4.66 -2.72 -19.20
N SER A 9 -4.30 -1.66 -18.47
CA SER A 9 -4.48 -1.63 -17.00
C SER A 9 -5.96 -1.75 -16.61
N LEU A 10 -6.87 -1.08 -17.34
CA LEU A 10 -8.31 -1.20 -17.09
C LEU A 10 -8.82 -2.60 -17.36
N ILE A 11 -8.39 -3.25 -18.45
CA ILE A 11 -8.75 -4.64 -18.76
C ILE A 11 -8.26 -5.57 -17.63
N MET A 12 -7.02 -5.40 -17.15
CA MET A 12 -6.48 -6.21 -16.05
C MET A 12 -7.25 -6.00 -14.75
N ILE A 13 -7.64 -4.77 -14.43
CA ILE A 13 -8.50 -4.48 -13.26
C ILE A 13 -9.83 -5.22 -13.39
N VAL A 14 -10.49 -5.15 -14.55
CA VAL A 14 -11.77 -5.85 -14.77
C VAL A 14 -11.60 -7.37 -14.64
N LEU A 15 -10.56 -7.95 -15.24
CA LEU A 15 -10.28 -9.39 -15.13
C LEU A 15 -10.05 -9.82 -13.68
N ILE A 16 -9.30 -9.02 -12.89
CA ILE A 16 -9.03 -9.33 -11.49
C ILE A 16 -10.31 -9.17 -10.65
N LEU A 17 -11.14 -8.16 -10.92
CA LEU A 17 -12.44 -8.02 -10.26
C LEU A 17 -13.37 -9.19 -10.55
N LEU A 18 -13.40 -9.69 -11.79
CA LEU A 18 -14.14 -10.90 -12.16
C LEU A 18 -13.60 -12.13 -11.44
N LEU A 19 -12.25 -12.26 -11.33
CA LEU A 19 -11.60 -13.32 -10.57
C LEU A 19 -12.00 -13.26 -9.09
N VAL A 20 -11.94 -12.09 -8.47
CA VAL A 20 -12.35 -11.89 -7.06
C VAL A 20 -13.82 -12.25 -6.87
N TYR A 21 -14.70 -11.82 -7.77
CA TYR A 21 -16.11 -12.18 -7.74
C TYR A 21 -16.32 -13.69 -7.85
N TYR A 22 -15.62 -14.34 -8.79
CA TYR A 22 -15.65 -15.80 -8.94
C TYR A 22 -15.16 -16.51 -7.67
N LEU A 23 -14.01 -16.07 -7.10
CA LEU A 23 -13.50 -16.64 -5.85
C LEU A 23 -14.46 -16.46 -4.68
N THR A 24 -15.07 -15.27 -4.57
CA THR A 24 -16.07 -14.98 -3.53
C THR A 24 -17.26 -15.95 -3.60
N LYS A 25 -17.78 -16.21 -4.81
CA LYS A 25 -18.87 -17.18 -5.01
C LYS A 25 -18.44 -18.62 -4.81
N LYS A 26 -17.31 -19.02 -5.41
CA LYS A 26 -16.82 -20.40 -5.36
C LYS A 26 -16.49 -20.87 -3.94
N PHE A 27 -15.93 -19.98 -3.12
CA PHE A 27 -15.51 -20.29 -1.75
C PHE A 27 -16.46 -19.78 -0.68
N GLU A 28 -17.60 -19.21 -1.07
CA GLU A 28 -18.64 -18.70 -0.16
C GLU A 28 -18.07 -17.78 0.92
N LEU A 29 -17.27 -16.79 0.49
CA LEU A 29 -16.60 -15.89 1.42
C LEU A 29 -17.61 -15.11 2.27
N LYS A 30 -17.40 -15.11 3.58
CA LYS A 30 -18.21 -14.37 4.54
C LYS A 30 -17.96 -12.86 4.43
N LYS A 31 -18.91 -12.06 4.91
CA LYS A 31 -18.80 -10.59 4.88
C LYS A 31 -17.51 -10.07 5.51
N ASP A 32 -17.09 -10.62 6.66
CA ASP A 32 -15.87 -10.19 7.35
C ASP A 32 -14.60 -10.48 6.51
N GLN A 33 -14.57 -11.61 5.80
CA GLN A 33 -13.48 -11.97 4.87
C GLN A 33 -13.40 -10.99 3.70
N ILE A 34 -14.53 -10.62 3.12
CA ILE A 34 -14.62 -9.67 2.02
C ILE A 34 -14.13 -8.28 2.48
N ILE A 35 -14.51 -7.85 3.69
CA ILE A 35 -14.07 -6.58 4.27
C ILE A 35 -12.55 -6.55 4.43
N ILE A 36 -11.95 -7.57 5.06
CA ILE A 36 -10.49 -7.66 5.25
C ILE A 36 -9.77 -7.63 3.90
N PHE A 37 -10.25 -8.38 2.91
CA PHE A 37 -9.68 -8.42 1.56
C PHE A 37 -9.64 -7.02 0.92
N TRP A 38 -10.76 -6.30 0.90
CA TRP A 38 -10.83 -4.98 0.28
C TRP A 38 -10.05 -3.92 1.05
N ILE A 39 -9.98 -4.00 2.37
CA ILE A 39 -9.13 -3.13 3.18
C ILE A 39 -7.67 -3.34 2.79
N LEU A 40 -7.22 -4.60 2.61
CA LEU A 40 -5.87 -4.87 2.16
C LEU A 40 -5.61 -4.34 0.74
N VAL A 41 -6.56 -4.50 -0.19
CA VAL A 41 -6.45 -3.94 -1.56
C VAL A 41 -6.21 -2.43 -1.51
N LEU A 42 -7.04 -1.69 -0.77
CA LEU A 42 -6.93 -0.23 -0.68
C LEU A 42 -5.65 0.20 0.06
N PHE A 43 -5.33 -0.49 1.16
CA PHE A 43 -4.11 -0.27 1.93
C PHE A 43 -2.85 -0.45 1.05
N TRP A 44 -2.80 -1.57 0.33
CA TRP A 44 -1.67 -1.86 -0.55
C TRP A 44 -1.63 -0.93 -1.77
N SER A 45 -2.77 -0.51 -2.29
CA SER A 45 -2.85 0.50 -3.36
C SER A 45 -2.24 1.83 -2.92
N ALA A 46 -2.57 2.30 -1.70
CA ALA A 46 -1.99 3.52 -1.15
C ALA A 46 -0.45 3.44 -1.05
N ILE A 47 0.07 2.30 -0.60
CA ILE A 47 1.52 2.03 -0.54
C ILE A 47 2.12 1.99 -1.95
N SER A 48 1.53 1.21 -2.86
CA SER A 48 2.09 0.93 -4.19
C SER A 48 2.22 2.20 -5.04
N ILE A 49 1.25 3.12 -4.97
CA ILE A 49 1.28 4.39 -5.71
C ILE A 49 2.60 5.14 -5.50
N ILE A 50 3.11 5.20 -4.28
CA ILE A 50 4.28 6.02 -3.94
C ILE A 50 5.56 5.21 -3.76
N ARG A 51 5.47 3.94 -3.39
CA ARG A 51 6.62 3.09 -3.04
C ARG A 51 7.68 3.01 -4.14
N ALA A 52 7.27 2.76 -5.38
CA ALA A 52 8.17 2.60 -6.51
C ALA A 52 8.84 3.92 -6.93
N TYR A 53 8.17 5.05 -6.71
CA TYR A 53 8.59 6.35 -7.25
C TYR A 53 9.41 7.21 -6.29
N ARG A 54 9.64 6.78 -5.05
CA ARG A 54 10.44 7.54 -4.06
C ARG A 54 11.82 7.94 -4.56
N LYS A 55 12.55 6.98 -5.14
CA LYS A 55 13.89 7.25 -5.70
C LYS A 55 13.81 8.20 -6.88
N LEU A 56 12.85 7.97 -7.77
CA LEU A 56 12.68 8.81 -8.95
C LEU A 56 12.34 10.24 -8.54
N TYR A 57 11.42 10.43 -7.61
CA TYR A 57 11.09 11.75 -7.06
C TYR A 57 12.31 12.43 -6.44
N ALA A 58 13.10 11.69 -5.68
CA ALA A 58 14.30 12.22 -5.03
C ALA A 58 15.33 12.77 -6.05
N ILE A 59 15.62 12.00 -7.11
CA ILE A 59 16.70 12.35 -8.07
C ILE A 59 16.24 13.21 -9.25
N THR A 60 14.94 13.25 -9.55
CA THR A 60 14.43 14.08 -10.66
C THR A 60 14.75 15.54 -10.40
N PRO A 61 15.20 16.31 -11.42
CA PRO A 61 15.43 17.76 -11.31
C PRO A 61 14.19 18.52 -10.83
N VAL A 62 14.41 19.63 -10.10
CA VAL A 62 13.31 20.46 -9.58
C VAL A 62 12.47 21.02 -10.71
N GLU A 63 13.09 21.45 -11.83
CA GLU A 63 12.41 21.92 -13.02
C GLU A 63 11.46 20.87 -13.64
N ASN A 64 11.70 19.58 -13.36
CA ASN A 64 10.88 18.45 -13.81
C ASN A 64 9.99 17.90 -12.68
N GLY A 65 9.80 18.64 -11.60
CA GLY A 65 8.91 18.31 -10.50
C GLY A 65 9.52 17.39 -9.41
N GLY A 66 10.85 17.20 -9.41
CA GLY A 66 11.58 16.40 -8.41
C GLY A 66 12.23 17.23 -7.31
N LEU A 67 13.18 16.62 -6.59
CA LEU A 67 13.89 17.23 -5.46
C LEU A 67 15.38 17.48 -5.74
N SER A 68 15.91 17.10 -6.90
CA SER A 68 17.34 17.21 -7.26
C SER A 68 18.32 16.67 -6.21
N LEU A 69 17.93 15.64 -5.46
CA LEU A 69 18.79 15.02 -4.46
C LEU A 69 19.85 14.14 -5.12
N THR A 70 20.98 13.98 -4.44
CA THR A 70 22.04 13.09 -4.92
C THR A 70 21.59 11.63 -4.91
N PRO A 71 22.16 10.77 -5.79
CA PRO A 71 21.88 9.33 -5.78
C PRO A 71 22.12 8.66 -4.43
N LEU A 72 23.09 9.17 -3.65
CA LEU A 72 23.38 8.69 -2.30
C LEU A 72 22.19 8.93 -1.36
N LEU A 73 21.66 10.16 -1.31
CA LEU A 73 20.49 10.51 -0.49
C LEU A 73 19.25 9.72 -0.92
N ALA A 74 19.02 9.57 -2.23
CA ALA A 74 17.92 8.74 -2.75
C ALA A 74 18.05 7.27 -2.34
N SER A 75 19.28 6.75 -2.27
CA SER A 75 19.54 5.39 -1.79
C SER A 75 19.30 5.25 -0.29
N GLN A 76 19.65 6.25 0.51
CA GLN A 76 19.35 6.27 1.94
C GLN A 76 17.84 6.28 2.20
N ILE A 77 17.05 7.07 1.44
CA ILE A 77 15.59 7.05 1.48
C ILE A 77 15.06 5.65 1.21
N ALA A 78 15.58 4.97 0.19
CA ALA A 78 15.13 3.61 -0.13
C ALA A 78 15.56 2.59 0.94
N ALA A 79 16.77 2.72 1.50
CA ALA A 79 17.28 1.86 2.56
C ALA A 79 16.46 2.01 3.85
N GLY A 80 15.99 3.22 4.19
CA GLY A 80 15.11 3.47 5.33
C GLY A 80 13.85 2.60 5.34
N TYR A 81 13.24 2.37 4.18
CA TYR A 81 12.12 1.43 4.04
C TYR A 81 12.48 0.01 4.47
N GLY A 82 13.59 -0.52 3.94
CA GLY A 82 14.04 -1.89 4.26
C GLY A 82 14.43 -2.04 5.72
N LEU A 83 15.19 -1.07 6.24
CA LEU A 83 15.63 -1.05 7.63
C LEU A 83 14.44 -1.05 8.60
N MET A 84 13.48 -0.15 8.37
CA MET A 84 12.30 -0.04 9.24
C MET A 84 11.41 -1.27 9.16
N SER A 85 11.22 -1.84 7.96
CA SER A 85 10.50 -3.10 7.79
C SER A 85 11.16 -4.26 8.53
N LEU A 86 12.50 -4.30 8.57
CA LEU A 86 13.24 -5.34 9.29
C LEU A 86 13.10 -5.17 10.81
N ILE A 87 13.37 -3.98 11.33
CA ILE A 87 13.40 -3.69 12.78
C ILE A 87 12.00 -3.86 13.40
N VAL A 88 10.96 -3.37 12.72
CA VAL A 88 9.60 -3.32 13.28
C VAL A 88 8.86 -4.64 13.15
N ARG A 89 9.22 -5.49 12.19
CA ARG A 89 8.46 -6.72 11.90
C ARG A 89 8.27 -7.61 13.11
N LEU A 90 9.37 -8.03 13.75
CA LEU A 90 9.31 -8.96 14.87
C LEU A 90 8.66 -8.34 16.13
N PRO A 91 9.09 -7.15 16.62
CA PRO A 91 8.42 -6.49 17.74
C PRO A 91 6.92 -6.28 17.54
N MET A 92 6.50 -5.93 16.33
CA MET A 92 5.10 -5.70 16.02
C MET A 92 4.27 -6.98 16.09
N PHE A 93 4.80 -8.11 15.60
CA PHE A 93 4.12 -9.40 15.72
C PHE A 93 3.94 -9.78 17.17
N ILE A 94 5.02 -9.72 17.96
CA ILE A 94 4.99 -10.05 19.40
C ILE A 94 3.98 -9.15 20.11
N ALA A 95 4.01 -7.84 19.86
CA ALA A 95 3.08 -6.90 20.47
C ALA A 95 1.62 -7.20 20.05
N SER A 96 1.37 -7.49 18.76
CA SER A 96 0.04 -7.80 18.28
C SER A 96 -0.57 -9.04 18.91
N ASP A 97 0.26 -10.05 19.19
CA ASP A 97 -0.18 -11.29 19.86
C ASP A 97 -0.41 -11.08 21.36
N ILE A 98 0.44 -10.30 22.03
CA ILE A 98 0.28 -9.96 23.46
C ILE A 98 -1.01 -9.16 23.67
N PHE A 99 -1.22 -8.11 22.90
CA PHE A 99 -2.38 -7.24 23.04
C PHE A 99 -3.67 -7.85 22.46
N ARG A 100 -3.58 -8.88 21.63
CA ARG A 100 -4.70 -9.52 20.91
C ARG A 100 -5.58 -8.51 20.15
N ARG A 101 -5.00 -7.41 19.67
CA ARG A 101 -5.69 -6.30 18.99
C ARG A 101 -4.96 -5.92 17.71
N ARG A 102 -4.97 -6.79 16.71
CA ARG A 102 -4.22 -6.61 15.47
C ARG A 102 -4.70 -5.40 14.66
N LYS A 103 -5.98 -5.10 14.71
CA LYS A 103 -6.60 -3.96 14.03
C LYS A 103 -5.93 -2.64 14.41
N ILE A 104 -5.57 -2.44 15.67
CA ILE A 104 -4.91 -1.20 16.16
C ILE A 104 -3.58 -0.98 15.44
N PHE A 105 -2.78 -2.02 15.21
CA PHE A 105 -1.49 -1.90 14.51
C PHE A 105 -1.67 -1.49 13.06
N VAL A 106 -2.69 -2.03 12.37
CA VAL A 106 -3.07 -1.60 11.02
C VAL A 106 -3.49 -0.12 11.02
N GLN A 107 -4.27 0.31 12.00
CA GLN A 107 -4.71 1.70 12.13
C GLN A 107 -3.55 2.66 12.42
N ILE A 108 -2.62 2.30 13.31
CA ILE A 108 -1.40 3.08 13.57
C ILE A 108 -0.57 3.23 12.29
N SER A 109 -0.38 2.14 11.56
CA SER A 109 0.36 2.14 10.31
C SER A 109 -0.31 3.04 9.25
N LEU A 110 -1.64 2.97 9.11
CA LEU A 110 -2.41 3.85 8.23
C LEU A 110 -2.29 5.32 8.64
N PHE A 111 -2.38 5.62 9.93
CA PHE A 111 -2.22 6.98 10.43
C PHE A 111 -0.84 7.54 10.08
N LEU A 112 0.24 6.78 10.28
CA LEU A 112 1.58 7.19 9.89
C LEU A 112 1.69 7.39 8.36
N LEU A 113 1.08 6.51 7.57
CA LEU A 113 1.05 6.63 6.11
C LEU A 113 0.31 7.89 5.67
N ILE A 114 -0.84 8.23 6.29
CA ILE A 114 -1.62 9.44 6.02
C ILE A 114 -0.77 10.68 6.30
N VAL A 115 -0.24 10.78 7.51
CA VAL A 115 0.54 11.95 7.94
C VAL A 115 1.74 12.16 7.02
N THR A 116 2.53 11.12 6.77
CA THR A 116 3.75 11.25 5.96
C THR A 116 3.44 11.46 4.49
N SER A 117 2.33 10.94 3.96
CA SER A 117 1.92 11.20 2.58
C SER A 117 1.58 12.68 2.38
N PHE A 118 0.78 13.27 3.25
CA PHE A 118 0.46 14.70 3.15
C PHE A 118 1.67 15.59 3.45
N LEU A 119 2.56 15.22 4.37
CA LEU A 119 3.82 15.96 4.59
C LEU A 119 4.66 16.02 3.32
N VAL A 120 4.84 14.93 2.61
CA VAL A 120 5.59 14.92 1.33
C VAL A 120 4.84 15.71 0.25
N ALA A 121 3.51 15.57 0.18
CA ALA A 121 2.70 16.25 -0.82
C ALA A 121 2.80 17.78 -0.74
N PHE A 122 2.81 18.33 0.48
CA PHE A 122 2.83 19.77 0.70
C PHE A 122 4.22 20.35 0.95
N ASN A 123 5.17 19.53 1.44
CA ASN A 123 6.53 19.96 1.72
C ASN A 123 7.53 18.87 1.30
N GLY A 124 7.72 18.72 -0.01
CA GLY A 124 8.68 17.78 -0.58
C GLY A 124 10.12 18.14 -0.20
N SER A 125 10.76 17.32 0.62
CA SER A 125 12.14 17.48 1.06
C SER A 125 12.77 16.11 1.33
N TYR A 126 14.11 16.08 1.50
CA TYR A 126 14.78 14.85 1.93
C TYR A 126 14.16 14.28 3.20
N THR A 127 13.95 15.12 4.22
CA THR A 127 13.44 14.68 5.53
C THR A 127 12.04 14.11 5.44
N THR A 128 11.11 14.80 4.77
CA THR A 128 9.74 14.32 4.63
C THR A 128 9.66 13.04 3.80
N LEU A 129 10.47 12.94 2.73
CA LEU A 129 10.52 11.75 1.89
C LEU A 129 11.18 10.55 2.63
N TYR A 130 12.18 10.83 3.49
CA TYR A 130 12.76 9.80 4.35
C TYR A 130 11.77 9.30 5.40
N LEU A 131 11.05 10.21 6.09
CA LEU A 131 9.98 9.83 7.03
C LEU A 131 8.87 9.02 6.34
N SER A 132 8.46 9.42 5.13
CA SER A 132 7.51 8.64 4.33
C SER A 132 8.05 7.24 4.02
N SER A 133 9.35 7.12 3.74
CA SER A 133 9.99 5.83 3.50
C SER A 133 10.00 4.93 4.74
N LEU A 134 10.25 5.49 5.93
CA LEU A 134 10.14 4.75 7.20
C LEU A 134 8.70 4.28 7.44
N SER A 135 7.72 5.16 7.27
CA SER A 135 6.28 4.82 7.38
C SER A 135 5.88 3.69 6.43
N LEU A 136 6.33 3.75 5.18
CA LEU A 136 6.11 2.67 4.20
C LEU A 136 6.75 1.35 4.65
N GLY A 137 7.92 1.39 5.31
CA GLY A 137 8.57 0.21 5.88
C GLY A 137 7.72 -0.45 6.99
N ILE A 138 7.14 0.37 7.88
CA ILE A 138 6.18 -0.10 8.89
C ILE A 138 4.95 -0.69 8.20
N SER A 139 4.40 0.01 7.22
CA SER A 139 3.19 -0.41 6.51
C SER A 139 3.38 -1.74 5.76
N ALA A 140 4.57 -1.98 5.20
CA ALA A 140 4.86 -3.25 4.54
C ALA A 140 4.80 -4.47 5.47
N THR A 141 5.04 -4.28 6.78
CA THR A 141 4.95 -5.37 7.76
C THR A 141 3.51 -5.79 8.02
N MET A 142 2.54 -4.93 7.75
CA MET A 142 1.11 -5.20 7.98
C MET A 142 0.57 -6.33 7.10
N LEU A 143 1.16 -6.60 5.94
CA LEU A 143 0.74 -7.70 5.07
C LEU A 143 0.69 -9.04 5.82
N ALA A 144 1.66 -9.27 6.67
CA ALA A 144 1.70 -10.49 7.46
C ALA A 144 0.62 -10.52 8.56
N LEU A 145 0.29 -9.38 9.18
CA LEU A 145 -0.86 -9.29 10.10
C LEU A 145 -2.18 -9.53 9.37
N PHE A 146 -2.36 -8.99 8.18
CA PHE A 146 -3.53 -9.27 7.35
C PHE A 146 -3.65 -10.76 7.01
N ASN A 147 -2.53 -11.43 6.70
CA ASN A 147 -2.53 -12.88 6.45
C ASN A 147 -3.02 -13.66 7.68
N VAL A 148 -2.56 -13.31 8.88
CA VAL A 148 -3.01 -13.96 10.11
C VAL A 148 -4.48 -13.67 10.38
N MET A 149 -4.90 -12.39 10.36
CA MET A 149 -6.29 -11.99 10.59
C MET A 149 -7.25 -12.66 9.61
N PHE A 150 -6.87 -12.76 8.34
CA PHE A 150 -7.69 -13.38 7.32
C PHE A 150 -7.74 -14.90 7.48
N SER A 151 -6.61 -15.55 7.78
CA SER A 151 -6.58 -17.01 7.97
C SER A 151 -7.38 -17.48 9.18
N GLU A 152 -7.44 -16.68 10.25
CA GLU A 152 -8.24 -16.99 11.44
C GLU A 152 -9.76 -16.95 11.19
N THR A 153 -10.21 -16.35 10.10
CA THR A 153 -11.61 -16.38 9.67
C THR A 153 -12.00 -17.68 8.98
N PHE A 154 -11.05 -18.57 8.69
CA PHE A 154 -11.24 -19.86 8.04
C PHE A 154 -11.05 -21.01 9.04
N SER A 155 -11.58 -22.21 8.68
CA SER A 155 -11.20 -23.43 9.41
C SER A 155 -9.75 -23.79 9.18
N LYS A 156 -9.14 -24.55 10.09
CA LYS A 156 -7.71 -24.95 10.00
C LYS A 156 -7.37 -25.65 8.69
N GLU A 157 -8.30 -26.45 8.17
CA GLU A 157 -8.14 -27.19 6.91
C GLU A 157 -8.09 -26.27 5.68
N LYS A 158 -8.66 -25.06 5.80
CA LYS A 158 -8.71 -24.05 4.72
C LYS A 158 -7.67 -22.93 4.87
N ALA A 159 -6.72 -23.05 5.80
CA ALA A 159 -5.71 -22.02 6.05
C ALA A 159 -4.85 -21.72 4.80
N ALA A 160 -4.40 -22.74 4.08
CA ALA A 160 -3.65 -22.55 2.84
C ALA A 160 -4.47 -21.84 1.74
N LEU A 161 -5.76 -22.15 1.65
CA LEU A 161 -6.69 -21.49 0.73
C LEU A 161 -6.83 -20.00 1.07
N SER A 162 -6.93 -19.65 2.36
CA SER A 162 -7.06 -18.26 2.78
C SER A 162 -5.87 -17.41 2.33
N VAL A 163 -4.65 -17.90 2.51
CA VAL A 163 -3.42 -17.23 2.06
C VAL A 163 -3.42 -17.04 0.54
N SER A 164 -3.83 -18.08 -0.21
CA SER A 164 -3.92 -18.02 -1.67
C SER A 164 -4.92 -16.96 -2.15
N ILE A 165 -6.08 -16.86 -1.52
CA ILE A 165 -7.10 -15.83 -1.84
C ILE A 165 -6.55 -14.44 -1.52
N LEU A 166 -5.95 -14.26 -0.33
CA LEU A 166 -5.48 -12.96 0.10
C LEU A 166 -4.29 -12.45 -0.74
N SER A 167 -3.48 -13.35 -1.30
CA SER A 167 -2.34 -13.00 -2.18
C SER A 167 -2.77 -12.28 -3.47
N VAL A 168 -4.03 -12.38 -3.87
CA VAL A 168 -4.58 -11.64 -5.01
C VAL A 168 -4.71 -10.14 -4.71
N ALA A 169 -4.90 -9.76 -3.45
CA ALA A 169 -5.11 -8.36 -3.06
C ALA A 169 -3.93 -7.43 -3.40
N PRO A 170 -2.66 -7.75 -3.10
CA PRO A 170 -1.52 -6.94 -3.53
C PRO A 170 -1.38 -6.83 -5.06
N LEU A 171 -1.71 -7.89 -5.81
CA LEU A 171 -1.67 -7.86 -7.27
C LEU A 171 -2.71 -6.89 -7.83
N LEU A 172 -3.94 -6.94 -7.31
CA LEU A 172 -4.98 -5.98 -7.69
C LEU A 172 -4.55 -4.54 -7.36
N ALA A 173 -3.94 -4.33 -6.21
CA ALA A 173 -3.43 -3.03 -5.79
C ALA A 173 -2.37 -2.46 -6.75
N GLU A 174 -1.45 -3.28 -7.25
CA GLU A 174 -0.44 -2.84 -8.24
C GLU A 174 -1.11 -2.42 -9.56
N PHE A 175 -2.14 -3.15 -10.02
CA PHE A 175 -2.89 -2.74 -11.21
C PHE A 175 -3.72 -1.47 -11.03
N ILE A 176 -4.19 -1.19 -9.81
CA ILE A 176 -4.85 0.09 -9.48
C ILE A 176 -3.81 1.22 -9.43
N ALA A 177 -2.65 0.98 -8.86
CA ALA A 177 -1.59 1.98 -8.73
C ALA A 177 -0.97 2.37 -10.08
N ALA A 178 -0.76 1.42 -10.99
CA ALA A 178 -0.05 1.63 -12.25
C ALA A 178 -0.63 2.75 -13.14
N PRO A 179 -1.94 2.84 -13.42
CA PRO A 179 -2.49 3.94 -14.23
C PRO A 179 -2.36 5.29 -13.51
N ILE A 180 -2.49 5.35 -12.19
CA ILE A 180 -2.32 6.57 -11.39
C ILE A 180 -0.88 7.07 -11.52
N GLN A 181 0.09 6.21 -11.31
CA GLN A 181 1.52 6.50 -11.46
C GLN A 181 1.81 7.02 -12.87
N TYR A 182 1.27 6.35 -13.88
CA TYR A 182 1.49 6.70 -15.28
C TYR A 182 0.95 8.09 -15.60
N ILE A 183 -0.26 8.43 -15.19
CA ILE A 183 -0.89 9.76 -15.45
C ILE A 183 -0.02 10.88 -14.89
N PHE A 184 0.52 10.72 -13.68
CA PHE A 184 1.30 11.78 -13.01
C PHE A 184 2.77 11.84 -13.45
N THR A 185 3.27 10.85 -14.20
CA THR A 185 4.70 10.79 -14.57
C THR A 185 4.95 10.78 -16.06
N ILE A 186 3.90 10.82 -16.90
CA ILE A 186 4.04 10.72 -18.36
C ILE A 186 4.65 11.97 -18.98
N ASN A 187 4.36 13.15 -18.42
CA ASN A 187 4.84 14.42 -18.93
C ASN A 187 6.29 14.67 -18.52
N GLU A 188 6.95 15.62 -19.19
CA GLU A 188 8.29 16.07 -18.83
C GLU A 188 8.34 16.58 -17.40
N TYR A 189 7.40 17.47 -17.05
CA TYR A 189 7.13 17.85 -15.66
C TYR A 189 6.26 16.79 -15.00
N LYS A 190 6.81 16.16 -13.93
CA LYS A 190 6.16 15.06 -13.20
C LYS A 190 5.46 15.58 -11.95
N HIS A 191 4.22 15.19 -11.80
CA HIS A 191 3.39 15.62 -10.68
C HIS A 191 3.48 14.63 -9.50
N PHE A 192 4.68 14.43 -8.97
CA PHE A 192 4.89 13.49 -7.86
C PHE A 192 4.05 13.82 -6.64
N ASN A 193 3.92 15.09 -6.27
CA ASN A 193 3.12 15.55 -5.15
C ASN A 193 1.67 15.03 -5.21
N TYR A 194 1.05 14.98 -6.39
CA TYR A 194 -0.31 14.43 -6.56
C TYR A 194 -0.37 12.92 -6.28
N MET A 195 0.70 12.17 -6.56
CA MET A 195 0.76 10.76 -6.19
C MET A 195 0.68 10.58 -4.68
N TRP A 196 1.38 11.43 -3.90
CA TRP A 196 1.31 11.43 -2.45
C TRP A 196 -0.05 11.87 -1.92
N ILE A 197 -0.71 12.86 -2.55
CA ILE A 197 -2.10 13.25 -2.22
C ILE A 197 -3.05 12.07 -2.42
N VAL A 198 -3.00 11.42 -3.57
CA VAL A 198 -3.87 10.26 -3.86
C VAL A 198 -3.62 9.11 -2.90
N SER A 199 -2.35 8.81 -2.60
CA SER A 199 -1.97 7.81 -1.60
C SER A 199 -2.56 8.16 -0.22
N GLY A 200 -2.42 9.42 0.22
CA GLY A 200 -2.98 9.91 1.49
C GLY A 200 -4.50 9.78 1.55
N ILE A 201 -5.22 10.16 0.49
CA ILE A 201 -6.68 10.03 0.40
C ILE A 201 -7.11 8.57 0.48
N LEU A 202 -6.44 7.68 -0.26
CA LEU A 202 -6.73 6.24 -0.19
C LEU A 202 -6.45 5.67 1.21
N ALA A 203 -5.37 6.12 1.86
CA ALA A 203 -5.05 5.71 3.22
C ALA A 203 -6.12 6.20 4.23
N VAL A 204 -6.66 7.42 4.08
CA VAL A 204 -7.78 7.94 4.88
C VAL A 204 -9.03 7.08 4.67
N ALA A 205 -9.41 6.81 3.43
CA ALA A 205 -10.56 5.96 3.12
C ALA A 205 -10.39 4.56 3.72
N THR A 206 -9.19 3.99 3.61
CA THR A 206 -8.87 2.69 4.19
C THR A 206 -8.95 2.73 5.72
N PHE A 207 -8.44 3.79 6.36
CA PHE A 207 -8.51 3.97 7.80
C PHE A 207 -9.95 3.99 8.30
N ILE A 208 -10.84 4.71 7.61
CA ILE A 208 -12.28 4.72 7.93
C ILE A 208 -12.87 3.31 7.79
N LEU A 209 -12.54 2.59 6.72
CA LEU A 209 -13.05 1.23 6.51
C LEU A 209 -12.56 0.23 7.57
N THR A 210 -11.40 0.47 8.21
CA THR A 210 -10.93 -0.41 9.30
C THR A 210 -11.89 -0.45 10.48
N PHE A 211 -12.73 0.56 10.69
CA PHE A 211 -13.74 0.51 11.75
C PHE A 211 -14.81 -0.57 11.53
N MET A 212 -14.97 -1.03 10.29
CA MET A 212 -15.87 -2.15 9.96
C MET A 212 -15.24 -3.52 10.22
N MET A 213 -13.90 -3.58 10.44
CA MET A 213 -13.24 -4.84 10.82
C MET A 213 -13.55 -5.19 12.26
N LYS A 214 -13.75 -6.48 12.51
CA LYS A 214 -13.74 -7.05 13.86
C LYS A 214 -12.28 -7.34 14.27
N ASP A 215 -11.98 -7.18 15.56
CA ASP A 215 -10.71 -7.66 16.12
C ASP A 215 -10.71 -9.17 16.17
#